data_e2b6a7deb9a5ec54732cc0f12e8c2c5b
#
_entry.id   e2b6a7deb9a5ec54732cc0f12e8c2c5b
#
_cell.length_a   1.000
_cell.length_b   1.000
_cell.length_c   1.000
_cell.angle_alpha   90.00
_cell.angle_beta   90.00
_cell.angle_gamma   90.00
#
_symmetry.space_group_name_H-M   'P 1'
#
loop_
_entity.id
_entity.type
_entity.pdbx_description
1 polymer ?
#
loop_
_entity_poly.entity_id
_entity_poly.type
_entity_poly.pdbx_seq_one_letter_code
_entity_poly.pdbx_strand_id
1 'polypeptide(L)'
;SGAALRKYNEKLAILDFSEWIAPTLVTTNPDLILIFLGQYQDIIVKPLDGMGGREIFRLHKADPNLGSILETVMHYGTRTIMAQKYIPDIKKGDKRILIIDGQVVPYTMARIAKKGETRANLAAGGTANIMPLTEKEYDLATELAPTLLTNGVFLAGLDMIGPYLTEINVTSPMGFQEISKGSDC
;
A
#
# COMPACT_ATOMS: atom_id res chain seq x y z
N SER A 1 -5.30 -0.02 20.02
CA SER A 1 -4.64 0.45 21.26
C SER A 1 -3.46 1.37 20.94
N GLY A 2 -3.03 2.22 21.90
CA GLY A 2 -1.85 3.08 21.69
C GLY A 2 -0.55 2.27 21.53
N ALA A 3 -0.48 1.07 22.05
CA ALA A 3 0.65 0.16 21.84
C ALA A 3 0.68 -0.34 20.38
N ALA A 4 -0.48 -0.71 19.82
CA ALA A 4 -0.59 -1.11 18.43
C ALA A 4 -0.12 0.02 17.48
N LEU A 5 -0.59 1.25 17.68
CA LEU A 5 -0.20 2.38 16.85
C LEU A 5 1.32 2.66 16.85
N ARG A 6 2.00 2.39 17.98
CA ARG A 6 3.46 2.50 18.06
C ARG A 6 4.20 1.32 17.40
N LYS A 7 3.60 0.13 17.42
CA LYS A 7 4.20 -1.09 16.85
C LYS A 7 4.09 -1.12 15.31
N TYR A 8 2.97 -0.70 14.77
CA TYR A 8 2.68 -0.81 13.34
C TYR A 8 3.20 0.41 12.56
N ASN A 9 4.22 0.20 11.75
CA ASN A 9 4.45 1.06 10.58
C ASN A 9 3.59 0.52 9.43
N GLU A 10 2.75 1.36 8.84
CA GLU A 10 1.72 0.98 7.88
C GLU A 10 2.27 0.28 6.62
N LYS A 11 3.52 0.60 6.24
CA LYS A 11 4.20 -0.05 5.12
C LYS A 11 4.96 -1.31 5.53
N LEU A 12 5.65 -1.28 6.68
CA LEU A 12 6.43 -2.44 7.15
C LEU A 12 5.54 -3.59 7.64
N ALA A 13 4.35 -3.29 8.16
CA ALA A 13 3.43 -4.30 8.69
C ALA A 13 3.04 -5.38 7.68
N ILE A 14 3.10 -5.09 6.39
CA ILE A 14 2.81 -6.08 5.33
C ILE A 14 3.86 -7.20 5.27
N LEU A 15 5.08 -6.98 5.80
CA LEU A 15 6.14 -7.98 5.77
C LEU A 15 5.84 -9.20 6.64
N ASP A 16 4.94 -9.05 7.62
CA ASP A 16 4.44 -10.17 8.44
C ASP A 16 3.52 -11.11 7.64
N PHE A 17 3.13 -10.73 6.40
CA PHE A 17 2.19 -11.44 5.52
C PHE A 17 2.82 -11.65 4.13
N SER A 18 3.98 -12.28 4.10
CA SER A 18 4.86 -12.38 2.91
C SER A 18 4.21 -13.07 1.71
N GLU A 19 3.25 -13.98 1.93
CA GLU A 19 2.48 -14.68 0.90
C GLU A 19 1.50 -13.76 0.14
N TRP A 20 1.12 -12.65 0.74
CA TRP A 20 0.16 -11.70 0.19
C TRP A 20 0.80 -10.46 -0.45
N ILE A 21 2.13 -10.34 -0.44
CA ILE A 21 2.81 -9.16 -0.96
C ILE A 21 3.58 -9.43 -2.26
N ALA A 22 3.70 -8.42 -3.10
CA ALA A 22 4.65 -8.45 -4.21
C ALA A 22 6.09 -8.48 -3.68
N PRO A 23 7.06 -8.96 -4.47
CA PRO A 23 8.47 -8.87 -4.09
C PRO A 23 8.82 -7.49 -3.53
N THR A 24 9.37 -7.48 -2.33
CA THR A 24 9.60 -6.27 -1.53
C THR A 24 11.00 -6.29 -0.94
N LEU A 25 11.66 -5.13 -0.94
CA LEU A 25 12.95 -4.89 -0.32
C LEU A 25 12.85 -3.63 0.56
N VAL A 26 13.40 -3.69 1.77
CA VAL A 26 13.52 -2.51 2.66
C VAL A 26 15.00 -2.31 2.98
N THR A 27 15.53 -1.13 2.65
CA THR A 27 16.97 -0.86 2.79
C THR A 27 17.30 0.64 2.83
N THR A 28 18.46 0.97 3.37
CA THR A 28 19.14 2.27 3.25
C THR A 28 20.22 2.26 2.18
N ASN A 29 20.53 1.08 1.59
CA ASN A 29 21.61 0.93 0.63
C ASN A 29 21.09 1.08 -0.81
N PRO A 30 21.51 2.12 -1.57
CA PRO A 30 21.07 2.33 -2.95
C PRO A 30 21.52 1.21 -3.90
N ASP A 31 22.66 0.56 -3.67
CA ASP A 31 23.13 -0.54 -4.53
C ASP A 31 22.17 -1.72 -4.49
N LEU A 32 21.59 -2.02 -3.32
CA LEU A 32 20.57 -3.07 -3.20
C LEU A 32 19.29 -2.73 -3.96
N ILE A 33 18.91 -1.44 -4.01
CA ILE A 33 17.79 -0.98 -4.85
C ILE A 33 18.10 -1.18 -6.33
N LEU A 34 19.32 -0.88 -6.77
CA LEU A 34 19.75 -1.08 -8.17
C LEU A 34 19.76 -2.57 -8.56
N ILE A 35 20.22 -3.45 -7.66
CA ILE A 35 20.16 -4.91 -7.85
C ILE A 35 18.70 -5.36 -7.97
N PHE A 36 17.82 -4.90 -7.07
CA PHE A 36 16.39 -5.21 -7.08
C PHE A 36 15.72 -4.71 -8.37
N LEU A 37 16.03 -3.49 -8.81
CA LEU A 37 15.57 -2.94 -10.08
C LEU A 37 16.10 -3.77 -11.27
N GLY A 38 17.35 -4.22 -11.22
CA GLY A 38 17.94 -5.14 -12.21
C GLY A 38 17.16 -6.44 -12.36
N GLN A 39 16.67 -6.98 -11.24
CA GLN A 39 15.90 -8.22 -11.20
C GLN A 39 14.46 -8.04 -11.74
N TYR A 40 13.77 -7.00 -11.31
CA TYR A 40 12.34 -6.81 -11.61
C TYR A 40 12.05 -5.83 -12.74
N GLN A 41 13.05 -5.06 -13.22
CA GLN A 41 13.00 -4.10 -14.33
C GLN A 41 12.09 -2.88 -14.12
N ASP A 42 11.06 -3.00 -13.29
CA ASP A 42 10.02 -2.00 -13.01
C ASP A 42 9.61 -2.11 -11.55
N ILE A 43 9.90 -1.08 -10.77
CA ILE A 43 9.67 -1.08 -9.32
C ILE A 43 9.02 0.24 -8.89
N ILE A 44 8.40 0.20 -7.71
CA ILE A 44 7.98 1.38 -6.96
C ILE A 44 8.95 1.57 -5.79
N VAL A 45 9.42 2.79 -5.56
CA VAL A 45 10.10 3.16 -4.32
C VAL A 45 9.26 4.15 -3.54
N LYS A 46 9.22 3.98 -2.22
CA LYS A 46 8.42 4.81 -1.31
C LYS A 46 9.08 4.92 0.06
N PRO A 47 9.00 6.10 0.73
CA PRO A 47 9.45 6.25 2.10
C PRO A 47 8.51 5.50 3.05
N LEU A 48 9.03 5.11 4.22
CA LEU A 48 8.25 4.37 5.23
C LEU A 48 7.31 5.26 6.04
N ASP A 49 7.58 6.56 6.09
CA ASP A 49 6.89 7.59 6.88
C ASP A 49 6.02 8.53 6.02
N GLY A 50 5.97 8.30 4.70
CA GLY A 50 5.16 9.09 3.76
C GLY A 50 3.67 8.68 3.78
N MET A 51 2.79 9.64 3.47
CA MET A 51 1.35 9.46 3.32
C MET A 51 0.81 10.17 2.08
N GLY A 52 -0.39 9.77 1.61
CA GLY A 52 -1.08 10.45 0.50
C GLY A 52 -0.35 10.36 -0.85
N GLY A 53 0.50 9.35 -1.05
CA GLY A 53 1.24 9.16 -2.30
C GLY A 53 2.45 10.10 -2.48
N ARG A 54 2.88 10.80 -1.43
CA ARG A 54 4.06 11.67 -1.49
C ARG A 54 5.33 10.84 -1.61
N GLU A 55 6.27 11.32 -2.43
CA GLU A 55 7.58 10.71 -2.65
C GLU A 55 7.51 9.23 -3.10
N ILE A 56 6.41 8.84 -3.77
CA ILE A 56 6.29 7.54 -4.42
C ILE A 56 6.74 7.70 -5.88
N PHE A 57 7.75 6.94 -6.27
CA PHE A 57 8.28 6.97 -7.63
C PHE A 57 8.25 5.57 -8.24
N ARG A 58 7.87 5.53 -9.51
CA ARG A 58 8.04 4.34 -10.34
C ARG A 58 9.37 4.46 -11.07
N LEU A 59 10.21 3.46 -10.95
CA LEU A 59 11.56 3.44 -11.52
C LEU A 59 11.67 2.33 -12.55
N HIS A 60 12.25 2.69 -13.70
CA HIS A 60 12.68 1.77 -14.73
C HIS A 60 14.19 1.81 -14.89
N LYS A 61 14.80 0.68 -15.28
CA LYS A 61 16.25 0.58 -15.43
C LYS A 61 16.85 1.64 -16.37
N ALA A 62 16.09 2.07 -17.38
CA ALA A 62 16.52 3.06 -18.36
C ALA A 62 16.17 4.51 -17.99
N ASP A 63 15.67 4.78 -16.78
CA ASP A 63 15.33 6.13 -16.35
C ASP A 63 16.59 6.98 -16.17
N PRO A 64 16.77 8.07 -16.93
CA PRO A 64 17.95 8.92 -16.81
C PRO A 64 18.05 9.65 -15.47
N ASN A 65 16.94 9.77 -14.72
CA ASN A 65 16.89 10.44 -13.44
C ASN A 65 17.04 9.48 -12.25
N LEU A 66 17.29 8.19 -12.50
CA LEU A 66 17.32 7.13 -11.48
C LEU A 66 18.20 7.49 -10.27
N GLY A 67 19.44 7.96 -10.52
CA GLY A 67 20.36 8.36 -9.45
C GLY A 67 19.81 9.51 -8.62
N SER A 68 19.34 10.57 -9.25
CA SER A 68 18.79 11.76 -8.58
C SER A 68 17.53 11.44 -7.76
N ILE A 69 16.67 10.56 -8.27
CA ILE A 69 15.47 10.10 -7.55
C ILE A 69 15.88 9.33 -6.30
N LEU A 70 16.82 8.38 -6.41
CA LEU A 70 17.30 7.59 -5.27
C LEU A 70 17.98 8.48 -4.22
N GLU A 71 18.86 9.40 -4.61
CA GLU A 71 19.47 10.37 -3.70
C GLU A 71 18.41 11.17 -2.93
N THR A 72 17.38 11.64 -3.62
CA THR A 72 16.29 12.43 -3.02
C THR A 72 15.47 11.60 -2.03
N VAL A 73 14.95 10.44 -2.47
CA VAL A 73 14.04 9.61 -1.63
C VAL A 73 14.76 8.99 -0.45
N MET A 74 16.03 8.60 -0.64
CA MET A 74 16.87 7.98 0.39
C MET A 74 17.61 9.01 1.24
N HIS A 75 17.45 10.32 0.98
CA HIS A 75 18.20 11.39 1.64
C HIS A 75 19.71 11.07 1.67
N TYR A 76 20.26 10.80 0.48
CA TYR A 76 21.68 10.43 0.32
C TYR A 76 22.09 9.20 1.16
N GLY A 77 21.22 8.19 1.26
CA GLY A 77 21.49 6.93 1.97
C GLY A 77 21.26 6.97 3.48
N THR A 78 20.69 8.06 4.02
CA THR A 78 20.39 8.17 5.47
C THR A 78 18.96 7.74 5.82
N ARG A 79 18.08 7.62 4.83
CA ARG A 79 16.66 7.25 5.02
C ARG A 79 16.38 5.85 4.50
N THR A 80 15.79 5.01 5.34
CA THR A 80 15.28 3.70 4.92
C THR A 80 14.05 3.88 4.03
N ILE A 81 14.04 3.18 2.88
CA ILE A 81 12.91 3.16 1.96
C ILE A 81 12.45 1.73 1.68
N MET A 82 11.25 1.61 1.16
CA MET A 82 10.72 0.36 0.61
C MET A 82 10.74 0.40 -0.90
N ALA A 83 11.27 -0.64 -1.53
CA ALA A 83 11.12 -0.92 -2.95
C ALA A 83 10.22 -2.13 -3.14
N GLN A 84 9.27 -2.05 -4.07
CA GLN A 84 8.37 -3.15 -4.42
C GLN A 84 8.31 -3.32 -5.93
N LYS A 85 8.20 -4.58 -6.38
CA LYS A 85 7.90 -4.85 -7.80
C LYS A 85 6.64 -4.09 -8.21
N TYR A 86 6.69 -3.39 -9.34
CA TYR A 86 5.53 -2.69 -9.88
C TYR A 86 4.40 -3.66 -10.22
N ILE A 87 3.19 -3.32 -9.81
CA ILE A 87 1.99 -4.13 -10.04
C ILE A 87 1.13 -3.43 -11.11
N PRO A 88 1.07 -3.95 -12.35
CA PRO A 88 0.33 -3.32 -13.44
C PRO A 88 -1.16 -3.14 -13.17
N ASP A 89 -1.74 -3.95 -12.28
CA ASP A 89 -3.15 -3.90 -11.89
C ASP A 89 -3.56 -2.60 -11.17
N ILE A 90 -2.59 -1.75 -10.79
CA ILE A 90 -2.87 -0.39 -10.29
C ILE A 90 -3.77 0.42 -11.25
N LYS A 91 -3.74 0.11 -12.54
CA LYS A 91 -4.62 0.71 -13.55
C LYS A 91 -6.09 0.40 -13.33
N LYS A 92 -6.40 -0.72 -12.64
CA LYS A 92 -7.75 -1.13 -12.25
C LYS A 92 -8.19 -0.52 -10.92
N GLY A 93 -7.27 0.13 -10.22
CA GLY A 93 -7.46 0.80 -8.95
C GLY A 93 -6.62 0.19 -7.83
N ASP A 94 -6.37 1.04 -6.84
CA ASP A 94 -5.85 0.70 -5.52
C ASP A 94 -7.04 0.55 -4.58
N LYS A 95 -7.27 -0.63 -4.06
CA LYS A 95 -8.49 -0.98 -3.30
C LYS A 95 -8.27 -0.83 -1.81
N ARG A 96 -9.18 -0.10 -1.14
CA ARG A 96 -9.26 0.02 0.31
C ARG A 96 -10.29 -0.93 0.87
N ILE A 97 -9.86 -1.90 1.67
CA ILE A 97 -10.70 -2.84 2.44
C ILE A 97 -10.68 -2.43 3.90
N LEU A 98 -11.83 -2.42 4.56
CA LEU A 98 -11.94 -2.05 5.96
C LEU A 98 -12.14 -3.29 6.84
N ILE A 99 -11.41 -3.31 7.96
CA ILE A 99 -11.60 -4.28 9.05
C ILE A 99 -11.94 -3.49 10.31
N ILE A 100 -13.06 -3.83 10.95
CA ILE A 100 -13.55 -3.20 12.17
C ILE A 100 -13.82 -4.29 13.19
N ASP A 101 -13.17 -4.22 14.37
CA ASP A 101 -13.31 -5.21 15.45
C ASP A 101 -13.14 -6.67 14.95
N GLY A 102 -12.14 -6.89 14.10
CA GLY A 102 -11.90 -8.20 13.50
C GLY A 102 -12.91 -8.63 12.44
N GLN A 103 -13.90 -7.81 12.09
CA GLN A 103 -14.89 -8.08 11.06
C GLN A 103 -14.51 -7.39 9.74
N VAL A 104 -14.56 -8.15 8.65
CA VAL A 104 -14.29 -7.63 7.30
C VAL A 104 -15.54 -6.96 6.75
N VAL A 105 -15.44 -5.69 6.35
CA VAL A 105 -16.53 -5.01 5.64
C VAL A 105 -16.64 -5.60 4.23
N PRO A 106 -17.84 -6.07 3.78
CA PRO A 106 -17.98 -6.84 2.54
C PRO A 106 -17.82 -6.03 1.24
N TYR A 107 -17.53 -4.74 1.36
CA TYR A 107 -17.32 -3.82 0.24
C TYR A 107 -15.94 -3.19 0.29
N THR A 108 -15.41 -2.86 -0.89
CA THR A 108 -14.14 -2.16 -1.04
C THR A 108 -14.34 -0.86 -1.81
N MET A 109 -13.46 0.10 -1.55
CA MET A 109 -13.34 1.34 -2.30
C MET A 109 -12.13 1.23 -3.25
N ALA A 110 -12.37 1.04 -4.54
CA ALA A 110 -11.33 1.13 -5.57
C ALA A 110 -11.07 2.60 -5.90
N ARG A 111 -9.82 3.04 -5.66
CA ARG A 111 -9.32 4.37 -5.98
C ARG A 111 -8.63 4.31 -7.33
N ILE A 112 -9.15 5.01 -8.31
CA ILE A 112 -8.64 5.01 -9.68
C ILE A 112 -7.92 6.34 -9.95
N ALA A 113 -6.67 6.25 -10.40
CA ALA A 113 -5.87 7.43 -10.73
C ALA A 113 -6.47 8.19 -11.93
N LYS A 114 -6.30 9.51 -11.94
CA LYS A 114 -6.59 10.32 -13.13
C LYS A 114 -5.70 9.91 -14.30
N LYS A 115 -6.19 10.11 -15.51
CA LYS A 115 -5.40 9.89 -16.72
C LYS A 115 -4.10 10.72 -16.67
N GLY A 116 -2.96 10.04 -16.81
CA GLY A 116 -1.63 10.66 -16.75
C GLY A 116 -1.02 10.74 -15.34
N GLU A 117 -1.74 10.32 -14.29
CA GLU A 117 -1.24 10.24 -12.93
C GLU A 117 -1.02 8.76 -12.54
N THR A 118 0.02 8.49 -11.75
CA THR A 118 0.31 7.16 -11.22
C THR A 118 -0.28 6.94 -9.82
N ARG A 119 -0.62 8.01 -9.11
CA ARG A 119 -1.18 7.96 -7.75
C ARG A 119 -2.70 7.87 -7.79
N ALA A 120 -3.24 6.81 -7.20
CA ALA A 120 -4.68 6.56 -7.12
C ALA A 120 -5.37 7.24 -5.91
N ASN A 121 -4.60 7.89 -5.03
CA ASN A 121 -5.12 8.53 -3.82
C ASN A 121 -6.19 9.59 -4.13
N LEU A 122 -7.29 9.60 -3.37
CA LEU A 122 -8.36 10.61 -3.52
C LEU A 122 -7.83 12.03 -3.34
N ALA A 123 -6.87 12.24 -2.42
CA ALA A 123 -6.21 13.52 -2.23
C ALA A 123 -5.44 14.01 -3.47
N ALA A 124 -5.01 13.11 -4.34
CA ALA A 124 -4.40 13.43 -5.64
C ALA A 124 -5.46 13.59 -6.75
N GLY A 125 -6.74 13.54 -6.39
CA GLY A 125 -7.89 13.71 -7.28
C GLY A 125 -8.29 12.44 -8.03
N GLY A 126 -7.95 11.27 -7.51
CA GLY A 126 -8.49 9.98 -7.95
C GLY A 126 -10.02 9.92 -7.74
N THR A 127 -10.68 9.00 -8.43
CA THR A 127 -12.10 8.70 -8.25
C THR A 127 -12.27 7.45 -7.40
N ALA A 128 -13.33 7.42 -6.58
CA ALA A 128 -13.73 6.26 -5.79
C ALA A 128 -14.82 5.47 -6.53
N ASN A 129 -14.67 4.15 -6.56
CA ASN A 129 -15.70 3.22 -7.03
C ASN A 129 -15.93 2.16 -5.95
N ILE A 130 -17.16 2.06 -5.45
CA ILE A 130 -17.54 1.10 -4.40
C ILE A 130 -18.04 -0.18 -5.07
N MET A 131 -17.53 -1.31 -4.61
CA MET A 131 -17.88 -2.62 -5.15
C MET A 131 -17.75 -3.71 -4.08
N PRO A 132 -18.46 -4.84 -4.22
CA PRO A 132 -18.26 -6.01 -3.36
C PRO A 132 -16.80 -6.49 -3.42
N LEU A 133 -16.33 -7.08 -2.33
CA LEU A 133 -15.04 -7.78 -2.30
C LEU A 133 -15.10 -8.99 -3.24
N THR A 134 -13.99 -9.24 -3.92
CA THR A 134 -13.77 -10.55 -4.56
C THR A 134 -13.45 -11.60 -3.47
N GLU A 135 -13.62 -12.88 -3.80
CA GLU A 135 -13.29 -13.99 -2.91
C GLU A 135 -11.85 -13.87 -2.35
N LYS A 136 -10.87 -13.63 -3.22
CA LYS A 136 -9.46 -13.46 -2.81
C LYS A 136 -9.23 -12.29 -1.87
N GLU A 137 -9.91 -11.18 -2.06
CA GLU A 137 -9.82 -10.01 -1.19
C GLU A 137 -10.45 -10.29 0.17
N TYR A 138 -11.55 -11.01 0.18
CA TYR A 138 -12.22 -11.43 1.40
C TYR A 138 -11.38 -12.44 2.19
N ASP A 139 -10.79 -13.43 1.51
CA ASP A 139 -9.94 -14.46 2.11
C ASP A 139 -8.72 -13.80 2.78
N LEU A 140 -8.01 -12.93 2.04
CA LEU A 140 -6.88 -12.18 2.59
C LEU A 140 -7.30 -11.37 3.83
N ALA A 141 -8.36 -10.59 3.74
CA ALA A 141 -8.79 -9.74 4.84
C ALA A 141 -9.22 -10.57 6.07
N THR A 142 -9.88 -11.71 5.84
CA THR A 142 -10.30 -12.65 6.89
C THR A 142 -9.11 -13.32 7.57
N GLU A 143 -8.06 -13.63 6.83
CA GLU A 143 -6.82 -14.19 7.38
C GLU A 143 -6.07 -13.18 8.25
N LEU A 144 -6.02 -11.92 7.84
CA LEU A 144 -5.32 -10.87 8.57
C LEU A 144 -6.09 -10.39 9.81
N ALA A 145 -7.41 -10.39 9.78
CA ALA A 145 -8.26 -9.79 10.80
C ALA A 145 -7.99 -10.29 12.23
N PRO A 146 -7.87 -11.61 12.51
CA PRO A 146 -7.59 -12.11 13.85
C PRO A 146 -6.23 -11.64 14.39
N THR A 147 -5.21 -11.63 13.55
CA THR A 147 -3.85 -11.19 13.91
C THR A 147 -3.84 -9.69 14.24
N LEU A 148 -4.51 -8.86 13.46
CA LEU A 148 -4.63 -7.44 13.72
C LEU A 148 -5.37 -7.17 15.03
N LEU A 149 -6.50 -7.85 15.27
CA LEU A 149 -7.29 -7.69 16.49
C LEU A 149 -6.49 -8.11 17.73
N THR A 150 -5.83 -9.27 17.70
CA THR A 150 -4.98 -9.77 18.79
C THR A 150 -3.85 -8.80 19.12
N ASN A 151 -3.30 -8.13 18.13
CA ASN A 151 -2.28 -7.09 18.31
C ASN A 151 -2.87 -5.73 18.76
N GLY A 152 -4.17 -5.63 19.01
CA GLY A 152 -4.85 -4.42 19.51
C GLY A 152 -5.19 -3.39 18.44
N VAL A 153 -5.25 -3.80 17.17
CA VAL A 153 -5.74 -3.01 16.05
C VAL A 153 -7.23 -3.26 15.88
N PHE A 154 -8.05 -2.35 16.41
CA PHE A 154 -9.51 -2.42 16.32
C PHE A 154 -10.02 -2.01 14.94
N LEU A 155 -9.31 -1.09 14.29
CA LEU A 155 -9.69 -0.49 13.01
C LEU A 155 -8.49 -0.53 12.08
N ALA A 156 -8.64 -1.14 10.91
CA ALA A 156 -7.62 -1.18 9.87
C ALA A 156 -8.20 -0.91 8.48
N GLY A 157 -7.38 -0.29 7.64
CA GLY A 157 -7.63 -0.19 6.21
C GLY A 157 -6.52 -0.90 5.46
N LEU A 158 -6.85 -2.01 4.79
CA LEU A 158 -5.91 -2.72 3.93
C LEU A 158 -5.92 -2.09 2.54
N ASP A 159 -4.76 -1.80 1.99
CA ASP A 159 -4.63 -1.36 0.61
C ASP A 159 -4.13 -2.51 -0.27
N MET A 160 -4.84 -2.76 -1.36
CA MET A 160 -4.55 -3.85 -2.28
C MET A 160 -4.47 -3.38 -3.73
N ILE A 161 -3.48 -3.89 -4.46
CA ILE A 161 -3.37 -3.72 -5.91
C ILE A 161 -3.34 -5.11 -6.55
N GLY A 162 -4.37 -5.43 -7.34
CA GLY A 162 -4.57 -6.79 -7.82
C GLY A 162 -4.64 -7.77 -6.66
N PRO A 163 -3.83 -8.87 -6.66
CA PRO A 163 -3.84 -9.86 -5.58
C PRO A 163 -2.90 -9.50 -4.40
N TYR A 164 -2.27 -8.32 -4.41
CA TYR A 164 -1.20 -8.00 -3.46
C TYR A 164 -1.61 -6.93 -2.45
N LEU A 165 -1.32 -7.22 -1.18
CA LEU A 165 -1.36 -6.26 -0.08
C LEU A 165 -0.20 -5.27 -0.21
N THR A 166 -0.48 -3.98 -0.09
CA THR A 166 0.51 -2.91 -0.25
C THR A 166 0.72 -2.03 0.97
N GLU A 167 -0.32 -1.91 1.82
CA GLU A 167 -0.28 -1.17 3.10
C GLU A 167 -1.32 -1.73 4.08
N ILE A 168 -1.03 -1.60 5.39
CA ILE A 168 -1.99 -1.82 6.49
C ILE A 168 -2.12 -0.52 7.25
N ASN A 169 -3.14 0.25 6.98
CA ASN A 169 -3.37 1.56 7.58
C ASN A 169 -4.08 1.40 8.92
N VAL A 170 -3.44 1.85 10.02
CA VAL A 170 -3.94 1.67 11.41
C VAL A 170 -4.14 2.98 12.16
N THR A 171 -3.57 4.08 11.67
CA THR A 171 -3.62 5.38 12.35
C THR A 171 -4.94 6.10 12.11
N SER A 172 -5.33 6.27 10.85
CA SER A 172 -6.55 6.97 10.45
C SER A 172 -7.04 6.46 9.10
N PRO A 173 -7.41 5.17 8.99
CA PRO A 173 -7.88 4.65 7.71
C PRO A 173 -9.17 5.38 7.30
N MET A 174 -9.17 5.88 6.07
CA MET A 174 -10.32 6.55 5.45
C MET A 174 -11.10 5.57 4.56
N GLY A 175 -12.29 5.98 4.12
CA GLY A 175 -13.13 5.21 3.21
C GLY A 175 -14.48 4.80 3.78
N PHE A 176 -14.72 5.04 5.09
CA PHE A 176 -15.98 4.66 5.76
C PHE A 176 -17.20 5.35 5.14
N GLN A 177 -17.12 6.66 4.96
CA GLN A 177 -18.23 7.43 4.42
C GLN A 177 -18.53 7.07 2.97
N GLU A 178 -17.48 6.88 2.18
CA GLU A 178 -17.60 6.51 0.78
C GLU A 178 -18.23 5.11 0.64
N ILE A 179 -17.73 4.13 1.41
CA ILE A 179 -18.26 2.77 1.39
C ILE A 179 -19.70 2.75 1.89
N SER A 180 -19.99 3.39 3.04
CA SER A 180 -21.37 3.45 3.59
C SER A 180 -22.38 4.13 2.66
N LYS A 181 -21.97 5.15 1.89
CA LYS A 181 -22.85 5.82 0.93
C LYS A 181 -23.03 5.07 -0.38
N GLY A 182 -22.03 4.27 -0.75
CA GLY A 182 -22.03 3.53 -2.02
C GLY A 182 -22.39 2.06 -1.91
N SER A 183 -22.80 1.61 -0.74
CA SER A 183 -23.22 0.24 -0.47
C SER A 183 -24.49 0.20 0.37
N ASP A 184 -25.11 -0.95 0.48
CA ASP A 184 -26.29 -1.19 1.34
C ASP A 184 -25.89 -1.56 2.78
N CYS A 185 -24.66 -1.22 3.22
CA CYS A 185 -24.10 -1.49 4.54
C CYS A 185 -24.24 -0.27 5.48
#